data_cc6fd3bdc1ea6162a8a5e41263db0a5f
#
_entry.id   cc6fd3bdc1ea6162a8a5e41263db0a5f
#
_cell.length_a   1.000
_cell.length_b   1.000
_cell.length_c   1.000
_cell.angle_alpha   90.00
_cell.angle_beta   90.00
_cell.angle_gamma   90.00
#
_symmetry.space_group_name_H-M   'P 1'
#
loop_
_entity.id
_entity.type
_entity.pdbx_description
1 polymer ?
#
loop_
_entity_poly.entity_id
_entity_poly.type
_entity_poly.pdbx_seq_one_letter_code
_entity_poly.pdbx_strand_id
1 'polypeptide(L)'
;MEAAAKEWGGLTGATLNVYTIGSGAPSTEISARYAAGNAPALIMGDIQDIVTCVKSGYARDLKDQSWAKNGGLTYGYNKDGNLYSFPLCIEGRGLLYNKTAIEKTLGRDWDPSETKSMDDLKKLFDELVKGGMETPVALNQEDWSLAAHYLTLVYEEQGEKLEDGEKYIRALADGSEKIEDNARFKSLFDTFDLLMQYNSNREDPLAADYASNAADLAEGDIAFWFNGNWGWAEISEYYEDGTELGIMPVPQNDADNHAQEWLAGSASKPIMVDIKNNDEKQQAAALDFLDWLANTKEGNQVLVEKCSLIPAFSNIKEQATNGLAKSVQQAANEGRLFPGIIDYPGDHWSTLGATMQKYLGGKIDRAELGKEIDAYWAKQKLEPWN
;
A
#
# COMPACT_ATOMS: atom_id res chain seq x y z
N MET A 1 7.96 -2.21 15.01
CA MET A 1 7.74 -3.50 15.74
C MET A 1 8.76 -3.74 16.85
N GLU A 2 10.03 -3.37 16.73
CA GLU A 2 11.04 -3.51 17.81
C GLU A 2 10.64 -2.77 19.10
N ALA A 3 10.09 -1.55 18.97
CA ALA A 3 9.58 -0.80 20.11
C ALA A 3 8.43 -1.53 20.83
N ALA A 4 7.50 -2.11 20.05
CA ALA A 4 6.39 -2.90 20.57
C ALA A 4 6.88 -4.16 21.30
N ALA A 5 7.82 -4.90 20.68
CA ALA A 5 8.43 -6.08 21.26
C ALA A 5 9.14 -5.78 22.60
N LYS A 6 9.85 -4.66 22.66
CA LYS A 6 10.56 -4.21 23.87
C LYS A 6 9.61 -3.84 25.01
N GLU A 7 8.50 -3.12 24.70
CA GLU A 7 7.53 -2.73 25.74
C GLU A 7 6.78 -3.94 26.28
N TRP A 8 6.25 -4.77 25.40
CA TRP A 8 5.56 -6.00 25.81
C TRP A 8 6.47 -6.92 26.63
N GLY A 9 7.73 -7.08 26.19
CA GLY A 9 8.72 -7.86 26.94
C GLY A 9 9.02 -7.29 28.33
N GLY A 10 9.08 -5.97 28.47
CA GLY A 10 9.22 -5.31 29.77
C GLY A 10 8.07 -5.54 30.72
N LEU A 11 6.84 -5.68 30.19
CA LEU A 11 5.63 -5.93 30.98
C LEU A 11 5.49 -7.41 31.40
N THR A 12 5.87 -8.31 30.51
CA THR A 12 5.61 -9.76 30.69
C THR A 12 6.82 -10.54 31.19
N GLY A 13 8.02 -9.98 31.09
CA GLY A 13 9.28 -10.70 31.33
C GLY A 13 9.66 -11.67 30.18
N ALA A 14 8.88 -11.71 29.11
CA ALA A 14 9.19 -12.48 27.92
C ALA A 14 10.18 -11.75 27.01
N THR A 15 10.84 -12.48 26.12
CA THR A 15 11.72 -11.89 25.10
C THR A 15 11.13 -12.15 23.71
N LEU A 16 10.85 -11.09 22.98
CA LEU A 16 10.46 -11.15 21.57
C LEU A 16 11.61 -10.57 20.74
N ASN A 17 12.34 -11.44 20.03
CA ASN A 17 13.40 -11.03 19.11
C ASN A 17 12.81 -10.70 17.75
N VAL A 18 13.04 -9.49 17.27
CA VAL A 18 12.60 -9.05 15.93
C VAL A 18 13.75 -9.23 14.94
N TYR A 19 13.47 -9.94 13.85
CA TYR A 19 14.39 -10.10 12.73
C TYR A 19 13.80 -9.42 11.51
N THR A 20 14.52 -8.45 10.99
CA THR A 20 14.12 -7.78 9.75
C THR A 20 14.70 -8.53 8.56
N ILE A 21 13.83 -8.94 7.64
CA ILE A 21 14.22 -9.49 6.34
C ILE A 21 14.53 -8.30 5.43
N GLY A 22 15.68 -8.31 4.78
CA GLY A 22 16.02 -7.27 3.79
C GLY A 22 15.10 -7.32 2.56
N SER A 23 15.14 -6.28 1.75
CA SER A 23 14.26 -6.05 0.59
C SER A 23 14.35 -7.10 -0.54
N GLY A 24 15.19 -8.13 -0.40
CA GLY A 24 15.56 -8.96 -1.53
C GLY A 24 14.62 -10.10 -1.91
N ALA A 25 14.02 -10.85 -1.01
CA ALA A 25 13.05 -11.92 -1.28
C ALA A 25 12.50 -12.52 0.03
N PRO A 26 11.50 -11.92 0.67
CA PRO A 26 10.91 -12.41 1.91
C PRO A 26 10.48 -13.87 1.84
N SER A 27 9.79 -14.26 0.76
CA SER A 27 9.34 -15.64 0.54
C SER A 27 10.46 -16.68 0.51
N THR A 28 11.63 -16.33 -0.03
CA THR A 28 12.81 -17.20 -0.06
C THR A 28 13.38 -17.40 1.34
N GLU A 29 13.53 -16.32 2.12
CA GLU A 29 14.02 -16.39 3.49
C GLU A 29 13.05 -17.17 4.40
N ILE A 30 11.74 -16.91 4.29
CA ILE A 30 10.71 -17.64 5.02
C ILE A 30 10.81 -19.14 4.71
N SER A 31 10.90 -19.51 3.43
CA SER A 31 11.04 -20.91 2.98
C SER A 31 12.30 -21.55 3.53
N ALA A 32 13.43 -20.83 3.51
CA ALA A 32 14.70 -21.33 4.06
C ALA A 32 14.61 -21.60 5.56
N ARG A 33 13.96 -20.72 6.34
CA ARG A 33 13.74 -20.92 7.77
C ARG A 33 12.86 -22.11 8.08
N TYR A 34 11.80 -22.32 7.31
CA TYR A 34 10.98 -23.55 7.43
C TYR A 34 11.79 -24.81 7.14
N ALA A 35 12.58 -24.79 6.07
CA ALA A 35 13.45 -25.93 5.73
C ALA A 35 14.51 -26.22 6.82
N ALA A 36 14.98 -25.17 7.49
CA ALA A 36 15.94 -25.28 8.60
C ALA A 36 15.27 -25.64 9.95
N GLY A 37 13.95 -25.68 10.03
CA GLY A 37 13.20 -25.96 11.27
C GLY A 37 13.29 -24.84 12.33
N ASN A 38 13.52 -23.61 11.90
CA ASN A 38 13.70 -22.43 12.78
C ASN A 38 12.83 -21.23 12.35
N ALA A 39 11.67 -21.46 11.75
CA ALA A 39 10.72 -20.40 11.45
C ALA A 39 10.27 -19.69 12.75
N PRO A 40 10.16 -18.34 12.74
CA PRO A 40 9.73 -17.60 13.92
C PRO A 40 8.26 -17.84 14.27
N ALA A 41 7.90 -17.62 15.54
CA ALA A 41 6.52 -17.81 16.02
C ALA A 41 5.53 -16.82 15.38
N LEU A 42 5.99 -15.62 15.04
CA LEU A 42 5.24 -14.61 14.31
C LEU A 42 5.96 -14.31 12.99
N ILE A 43 5.22 -14.33 11.90
CA ILE A 43 5.71 -13.95 10.58
C ILE A 43 4.86 -12.79 10.08
N MET A 44 5.49 -11.64 9.90
CA MET A 44 4.91 -10.47 9.26
C MET A 44 5.45 -10.40 7.83
N GLY A 45 4.59 -10.30 6.86
CA GLY A 45 4.96 -10.27 5.45
C GLY A 45 3.92 -9.57 4.61
N ASP A 46 4.07 -9.67 3.31
CA ASP A 46 3.00 -9.30 2.37
C ASP A 46 1.96 -10.41 2.31
N ILE A 47 0.77 -10.09 1.81
CA ILE A 47 -0.34 -11.05 1.83
C ILE A 47 0.00 -12.36 1.09
N GLN A 48 0.78 -12.30 0.00
CA GLN A 48 1.18 -13.46 -0.79
C GLN A 48 2.08 -14.43 0.00
N ASP A 49 2.91 -13.90 0.91
CA ASP A 49 3.74 -14.72 1.81
C ASP A 49 2.86 -15.50 2.78
N ILE A 50 1.85 -14.83 3.35
CA ILE A 50 0.89 -15.43 4.27
C ILE A 50 0.05 -16.50 3.56
N VAL A 51 -0.46 -16.19 2.37
CA VAL A 51 -1.21 -17.15 1.54
C VAL A 51 -0.39 -18.42 1.27
N THR A 52 0.89 -18.27 0.95
CA THR A 52 1.81 -19.39 0.73
C THR A 52 1.99 -20.24 1.98
N CYS A 53 2.17 -19.62 3.13
CA CYS A 53 2.29 -20.32 4.42
C CYS A 53 0.98 -21.03 4.80
N VAL A 54 -0.18 -20.43 4.55
CA VAL A 54 -1.51 -21.03 4.79
C VAL A 54 -1.71 -22.24 3.90
N LYS A 55 -1.42 -22.15 2.60
CA LYS A 55 -1.48 -23.29 1.66
C LYS A 55 -0.56 -24.43 2.09
N SER A 56 0.54 -24.13 2.76
CA SER A 56 1.48 -25.13 3.31
C SER A 56 1.05 -25.70 4.67
N GLY A 57 -0.05 -25.23 5.26
CA GLY A 57 -0.55 -25.69 6.56
C GLY A 57 0.30 -25.22 7.75
N TYR A 58 0.98 -24.07 7.65
CA TYR A 58 1.88 -23.55 8.68
C TYR A 58 1.22 -22.51 9.59
N ALA A 59 0.09 -21.93 9.16
CA ALA A 59 -0.58 -20.86 9.86
C ALA A 59 -1.66 -21.36 10.83
N ARG A 60 -1.70 -20.77 12.02
CA ARG A 60 -2.75 -21.01 13.03
C ARG A 60 -4.04 -20.32 12.64
N ASP A 61 -5.19 -20.97 12.90
CA ASP A 61 -6.49 -20.32 12.86
C ASP A 61 -6.65 -19.37 14.05
N LEU A 62 -6.97 -18.10 13.79
CA LEU A 62 -7.05 -17.00 14.73
C LEU A 62 -8.49 -16.49 14.93
N LYS A 63 -9.51 -17.15 14.35
CA LYS A 63 -10.90 -16.66 14.35
C LYS A 63 -11.50 -16.52 15.76
N ASP A 64 -11.02 -17.32 16.71
CA ASP A 64 -11.51 -17.30 18.10
C ASP A 64 -10.76 -16.30 19.00
N GLN A 65 -9.82 -15.52 18.43
CA GLN A 65 -9.12 -14.48 19.17
C GLN A 65 -10.07 -13.33 19.51
N SER A 66 -9.87 -12.72 20.68
CA SER A 66 -10.71 -11.64 21.21
C SER A 66 -10.87 -10.44 20.26
N TRP A 67 -9.81 -10.10 19.53
CA TRP A 67 -9.76 -9.02 18.56
C TRP A 67 -10.34 -9.38 17.18
N ALA A 68 -10.62 -10.66 16.90
CA ALA A 68 -11.06 -11.08 15.57
C ALA A 68 -12.31 -10.33 15.09
N LYS A 69 -13.28 -10.08 15.99
CA LYS A 69 -14.53 -9.37 15.67
C LYS A 69 -14.35 -7.85 15.53
N ASN A 70 -13.25 -7.31 16.01
CA ASN A 70 -12.98 -5.85 16.00
C ASN A 70 -12.23 -5.37 14.74
N GLY A 71 -12.01 -6.25 13.76
CA GLY A 71 -11.28 -5.93 12.54
C GLY A 71 -10.59 -7.14 11.91
N GLY A 72 -10.21 -8.13 12.73
CA GLY A 72 -9.54 -9.32 12.23
C GLY A 72 -10.29 -10.02 11.11
N LEU A 73 -11.59 -10.26 11.27
CA LEU A 73 -12.44 -10.90 10.25
C LEU A 73 -12.70 -9.99 9.03
N THR A 74 -12.57 -8.67 9.17
CA THR A 74 -12.77 -7.72 8.07
C THR A 74 -11.51 -7.56 7.24
N TYR A 75 -10.35 -7.48 7.89
CA TYR A 75 -9.09 -7.06 7.27
C TYR A 75 -8.01 -8.15 7.25
N GLY A 76 -8.18 -9.23 8.02
CA GLY A 76 -7.24 -10.35 8.01
C GLY A 76 -7.50 -11.31 6.84
N TYR A 77 -6.53 -12.17 6.55
CA TYR A 77 -6.70 -13.21 5.54
C TYR A 77 -7.64 -14.30 6.02
N ASN A 78 -8.81 -14.35 5.40
CA ASN A 78 -9.85 -15.35 5.66
C ASN A 78 -9.88 -16.40 4.55
N LYS A 79 -9.93 -17.67 4.92
CA LYS A 79 -10.11 -18.78 3.99
C LYS A 79 -10.86 -19.93 4.66
N ASP A 80 -11.84 -20.50 3.94
CA ASP A 80 -12.61 -21.67 4.39
C ASP A 80 -13.22 -21.50 5.79
N GLY A 81 -13.66 -20.28 6.14
CA GLY A 81 -14.25 -19.95 7.44
C GLY A 81 -13.26 -19.81 8.60
N ASN A 82 -11.97 -19.78 8.32
CA ASN A 82 -10.89 -19.56 9.27
C ASN A 82 -10.20 -18.21 9.01
N LEU A 83 -9.61 -17.64 10.06
CA LEU A 83 -8.81 -16.40 9.99
C LEU A 83 -7.34 -16.74 10.21
N TYR A 84 -6.47 -16.41 9.27
CA TYR A 84 -5.06 -16.81 9.31
C TYR A 84 -4.06 -15.69 9.56
N SER A 85 -4.53 -14.44 9.63
CA SER A 85 -3.62 -13.33 9.95
C SER A 85 -4.25 -12.29 10.86
N PHE A 86 -3.39 -11.67 11.66
CA PHE A 86 -3.65 -10.45 12.39
C PHE A 86 -3.38 -9.27 11.43
N PRO A 87 -4.36 -8.44 11.10
CA PRO A 87 -4.15 -7.27 10.24
C PRO A 87 -3.48 -6.17 11.05
N LEU A 88 -2.19 -5.91 10.83
CA LEU A 88 -1.44 -4.97 11.68
C LEU A 88 -1.93 -3.54 11.51
N CYS A 89 -2.08 -3.08 10.27
CA CYS A 89 -2.44 -1.70 9.96
C CYS A 89 -3.25 -1.59 8.66
N ILE A 90 -3.80 -0.41 8.43
CA ILE A 90 -4.34 0.01 7.14
C ILE A 90 -3.31 0.91 6.48
N GLU A 91 -3.07 0.68 5.20
CA GLU A 91 -2.28 1.55 4.34
C GLU A 91 -3.13 2.03 3.16
N GLY A 92 -2.87 3.26 2.72
CA GLY A 92 -3.52 3.84 1.55
C GLY A 92 -2.51 4.57 0.68
N ARG A 93 -2.80 4.62 -0.62
CA ARG A 93 -1.94 5.22 -1.64
C ARG A 93 -2.71 6.11 -2.61
N GLY A 94 -1.97 7.02 -3.21
CA GLY A 94 -2.46 8.01 -4.16
C GLY A 94 -1.39 9.06 -4.43
N LEU A 95 -1.79 10.28 -4.69
CA LEU A 95 -0.87 11.40 -4.72
C LEU A 95 -0.71 11.98 -3.31
N LEU A 96 0.48 11.81 -2.72
CA LEU A 96 0.89 12.57 -1.56
C LEU A 96 1.05 14.02 -1.98
N TYR A 97 0.68 14.95 -1.11
CA TYR A 97 0.84 16.37 -1.40
C TYR A 97 1.44 17.15 -0.22
N ASN A 98 2.20 18.20 -0.53
CA ASN A 98 2.63 19.22 0.41
C ASN A 98 1.78 20.48 0.19
N LYS A 99 0.69 20.63 0.97
CA LYS A 99 -0.24 21.75 0.88
C LYS A 99 0.45 23.08 1.15
N THR A 100 1.34 23.12 2.13
CA THR A 100 2.10 24.32 2.48
C THR A 100 2.93 24.83 1.30
N ALA A 101 3.62 23.93 0.59
CA ALA A 101 4.41 24.27 -0.59
C ALA A 101 3.52 24.71 -1.77
N ILE A 102 2.38 24.02 -1.98
CA ILE A 102 1.40 24.38 -3.00
C ILE A 102 0.89 25.83 -2.77
N GLU A 103 0.37 26.11 -1.58
CA GLU A 103 -0.19 27.42 -1.24
C GLU A 103 0.84 28.55 -1.30
N LYS A 104 2.06 28.28 -0.82
CA LYS A 104 3.19 29.22 -0.93
C LYS A 104 3.51 29.55 -2.39
N THR A 105 3.54 28.55 -3.25
CA THR A 105 3.86 28.71 -4.68
C THR A 105 2.74 29.43 -5.43
N LEU A 106 1.47 29.08 -5.14
CA LEU A 106 0.30 29.69 -5.76
C LEU A 106 0.02 31.11 -5.23
N GLY A 107 0.48 31.45 -4.02
CA GLY A 107 0.11 32.70 -3.32
C GLY A 107 -1.36 32.76 -2.92
N ARG A 108 -2.03 31.61 -2.80
CA ARG A 108 -3.44 31.46 -2.38
C ARG A 108 -3.65 30.14 -1.66
N ASP A 109 -4.75 30.06 -0.89
CA ASP A 109 -5.22 28.79 -0.32
C ASP A 109 -5.55 27.79 -1.44
N TRP A 110 -5.34 26.52 -1.14
CA TRP A 110 -5.68 25.40 -2.01
C TRP A 110 -6.31 24.26 -1.18
N ASP A 111 -7.34 23.64 -1.75
CA ASP A 111 -7.98 22.45 -1.17
C ASP A 111 -7.87 21.28 -2.16
N PRO A 112 -7.51 20.06 -1.71
CA PRO A 112 -7.40 18.90 -2.62
C PRO A 112 -8.69 18.62 -3.39
N SER A 113 -9.86 19.00 -2.87
CA SER A 113 -11.14 18.86 -3.59
C SER A 113 -11.26 19.75 -4.85
N GLU A 114 -10.37 20.70 -5.05
CA GLU A 114 -10.27 21.50 -6.28
C GLU A 114 -9.60 20.72 -7.44
N THR A 115 -8.98 19.56 -7.16
CA THR A 115 -8.12 18.82 -8.10
C THR A 115 -8.61 17.38 -8.21
N LYS A 116 -9.79 17.18 -8.81
CA LYS A 116 -10.41 15.85 -8.93
C LYS A 116 -10.15 15.17 -10.27
N SER A 117 -9.98 15.93 -11.33
CA SER A 117 -9.74 15.41 -12.67
C SER A 117 -8.28 15.57 -13.09
N MET A 118 -7.86 14.83 -14.10
CA MET A 118 -6.54 15.02 -14.73
C MET A 118 -6.39 16.44 -15.28
N ASP A 119 -7.45 17.03 -15.81
CA ASP A 119 -7.43 18.40 -16.34
C ASP A 119 -7.24 19.43 -15.22
N ASP A 120 -7.85 19.22 -14.04
CA ASP A 120 -7.63 20.06 -12.87
C ASP A 120 -6.18 19.95 -12.38
N LEU A 121 -5.64 18.71 -12.34
CA LEU A 121 -4.25 18.46 -11.95
C LEU A 121 -3.27 19.13 -12.92
N LYS A 122 -3.54 19.03 -14.24
CA LYS A 122 -2.72 19.70 -15.25
C LYS A 122 -2.72 21.21 -15.06
N LYS A 123 -3.90 21.80 -14.82
CA LYS A 123 -4.03 23.24 -14.55
C LYS A 123 -3.24 23.64 -13.32
N LEU A 124 -3.33 22.86 -12.24
CA LEU A 124 -2.57 23.09 -11.02
C LEU A 124 -1.05 23.01 -11.28
N PHE A 125 -0.58 22.00 -12.02
CA PHE A 125 0.83 21.90 -12.39
C PHE A 125 1.31 23.10 -13.21
N ASP A 126 0.52 23.56 -14.20
CA ASP A 126 0.83 24.76 -14.96
C ASP A 126 0.93 26.01 -14.08
N GLU A 127 0.04 26.16 -13.06
CA GLU A 127 0.08 27.25 -12.09
C GLU A 127 1.32 27.16 -11.20
N LEU A 128 1.69 25.97 -10.72
CA LEU A 128 2.88 25.72 -9.90
C LEU A 128 4.17 26.03 -10.68
N VAL A 129 4.26 25.56 -11.92
CA VAL A 129 5.40 25.88 -12.81
C VAL A 129 5.53 27.38 -13.02
N LYS A 130 4.43 28.07 -13.28
CA LYS A 130 4.41 29.55 -13.41
C LYS A 130 4.81 30.23 -12.10
N GLY A 131 4.51 29.65 -10.96
CA GLY A 131 4.89 30.12 -9.63
C GLY A 131 6.35 29.85 -9.27
N GLY A 132 7.10 29.13 -10.10
CA GLY A 132 8.52 28.85 -9.94
C GLY A 132 8.87 27.39 -9.51
N MET A 133 7.88 26.52 -9.31
CA MET A 133 8.09 25.10 -9.04
C MET A 133 8.17 24.35 -10.38
N GLU A 134 9.36 24.23 -10.95
CA GLU A 134 9.56 23.74 -12.32
C GLU A 134 9.09 22.29 -12.54
N THR A 135 9.21 21.45 -11.52
CA THR A 135 8.88 20.03 -11.55
C THR A 135 8.03 19.65 -10.32
N PRO A 136 6.70 19.84 -10.40
CA PRO A 136 5.84 19.75 -9.23
C PRO A 136 5.56 18.34 -8.70
N VAL A 137 6.02 17.28 -9.37
CA VAL A 137 5.71 15.89 -8.95
C VAL A 137 6.91 14.98 -9.07
N ALA A 138 6.99 13.98 -8.17
CA ALA A 138 7.92 12.86 -8.29
C ALA A 138 7.18 11.55 -8.55
N LEU A 139 7.83 10.67 -9.33
CA LEU A 139 7.47 9.27 -9.53
C LEU A 139 8.63 8.39 -9.09
N ASN A 140 8.29 7.24 -8.52
CA ASN A 140 9.26 6.21 -8.18
C ASN A 140 9.59 5.35 -9.41
N GLN A 141 10.80 4.81 -9.46
CA GLN A 141 11.23 3.90 -10.50
C GLN A 141 11.14 2.41 -10.07
N GLU A 142 10.89 2.14 -8.80
CA GLU A 142 10.81 0.80 -8.25
C GLU A 142 9.64 0.01 -8.83
N ASP A 143 9.89 -1.26 -9.11
CA ASP A 143 8.92 -2.20 -9.67
C ASP A 143 7.64 -2.33 -8.82
N TRP A 144 7.80 -2.37 -7.49
CA TRP A 144 6.67 -2.42 -6.57
C TRP A 144 5.81 -1.13 -6.64
N SER A 145 6.41 0.05 -6.77
CA SER A 145 5.66 1.30 -6.88
C SER A 145 4.89 1.38 -8.19
N LEU A 146 5.52 0.97 -9.27
CA LEU A 146 4.95 1.03 -10.62
C LEU A 146 3.87 -0.04 -10.84
N ALA A 147 4.14 -1.30 -10.50
CA ALA A 147 3.21 -2.39 -10.80
C ALA A 147 2.33 -2.80 -9.64
N ALA A 148 2.85 -2.90 -8.39
CA ALA A 148 2.01 -3.28 -7.28
C ALA A 148 1.17 -2.11 -6.73
N HIS A 149 1.54 -0.86 -7.04
CA HIS A 149 0.79 0.30 -6.55
C HIS A 149 0.08 1.08 -7.66
N TYR A 150 0.78 1.54 -8.71
CA TYR A 150 0.10 2.34 -9.74
C TYR A 150 -0.75 1.50 -10.67
N LEU A 151 -0.18 0.45 -11.28
CA LEU A 151 -0.92 -0.40 -12.21
C LEU A 151 -2.13 -1.08 -11.55
N THR A 152 -2.01 -1.49 -10.27
CA THR A 152 -3.12 -2.14 -9.58
C THR A 152 -4.32 -1.23 -9.32
N LEU A 153 -4.17 0.10 -9.38
CA LEU A 153 -5.32 1.01 -9.36
C LEU A 153 -6.31 0.66 -10.49
N VAL A 154 -5.80 0.27 -11.66
CA VAL A 154 -6.65 -0.16 -12.78
C VAL A 154 -7.56 -1.32 -12.39
N TYR A 155 -7.07 -2.25 -11.60
CA TYR A 155 -7.82 -3.44 -11.20
C TYR A 155 -8.75 -3.18 -10.01
N GLU A 156 -8.25 -2.45 -9.02
CA GLU A 156 -8.95 -2.19 -7.76
C GLU A 156 -10.09 -1.18 -7.91
N GLU A 157 -9.95 -0.24 -8.83
CA GLU A 157 -10.96 0.78 -9.11
C GLU A 157 -12.01 0.35 -10.13
N GLN A 158 -12.20 -0.95 -10.39
CA GLN A 158 -13.28 -1.44 -11.25
C GLN A 158 -14.67 -1.35 -10.60
N GLY A 159 -14.71 -1.24 -9.28
CA GLY A 159 -15.94 -1.09 -8.48
C GLY A 159 -15.61 -0.87 -7.02
N GLU A 160 -16.63 -0.77 -6.18
CA GLU A 160 -16.48 -0.47 -4.75
C GLU A 160 -16.12 -1.72 -3.92
N LYS A 161 -16.22 -2.91 -4.51
CA LYS A 161 -16.04 -4.18 -3.81
C LYS A 161 -14.83 -4.93 -4.32
N LEU A 162 -14.21 -5.69 -3.43
CA LEU A 162 -13.11 -6.59 -3.77
C LEU A 162 -13.44 -7.50 -4.96
N GLU A 163 -14.69 -8.03 -4.99
CA GLU A 163 -15.14 -8.92 -6.06
C GLU A 163 -15.13 -8.28 -7.45
N ASP A 164 -15.25 -6.97 -7.56
CA ASP A 164 -15.27 -6.29 -8.86
C ASP A 164 -13.87 -6.31 -9.50
N GLY A 165 -12.84 -5.99 -8.73
CA GLY A 165 -11.45 -6.11 -9.16
C GLY A 165 -11.03 -7.57 -9.42
N GLU A 166 -11.44 -8.49 -8.54
CA GLU A 166 -11.18 -9.91 -8.70
C GLU A 166 -11.81 -10.51 -9.98
N LYS A 167 -13.01 -10.11 -10.33
CA LYS A 167 -13.65 -10.48 -11.60
C LYS A 167 -12.87 -9.95 -12.78
N TYR A 168 -12.40 -8.70 -12.69
CA TYR A 168 -11.68 -8.08 -13.78
C TYR A 168 -10.35 -8.77 -14.06
N ILE A 169 -9.52 -9.07 -13.04
CA ILE A 169 -8.26 -9.79 -13.27
C ILE A 169 -8.48 -11.21 -13.83
N ARG A 170 -9.60 -11.87 -13.49
CA ARG A 170 -9.97 -13.16 -14.09
C ARG A 170 -10.37 -13.03 -15.54
N ALA A 171 -11.09 -11.97 -15.89
CA ALA A 171 -11.45 -11.66 -17.28
C ALA A 171 -10.21 -11.33 -18.14
N LEU A 172 -9.19 -10.68 -17.56
CA LEU A 172 -7.88 -10.52 -18.23
C LEU A 172 -7.18 -11.87 -18.41
N ALA A 173 -7.19 -12.73 -17.39
CA ALA A 173 -6.53 -14.03 -17.43
C ALA A 173 -7.18 -15.02 -18.42
N ASP A 174 -8.51 -15.01 -18.57
CA ASP A 174 -9.22 -15.86 -19.52
C ASP A 174 -9.34 -15.23 -20.93
N GLY A 175 -8.91 -13.96 -21.07
CA GLY A 175 -8.88 -13.21 -22.33
C GLY A 175 -10.24 -12.67 -22.78
N SER A 176 -11.28 -12.70 -21.92
CA SER A 176 -12.58 -12.09 -22.23
C SER A 176 -12.56 -10.56 -22.17
N GLU A 177 -11.59 -9.98 -21.47
CA GLU A 177 -11.29 -8.56 -21.43
C GLU A 177 -9.86 -8.27 -21.89
N LYS A 178 -9.64 -7.04 -22.36
CA LYS A 178 -8.32 -6.51 -22.71
C LYS A 178 -8.07 -5.24 -21.92
N ILE A 179 -6.87 -5.12 -21.36
CA ILE A 179 -6.57 -3.97 -20.51
C ILE A 179 -6.62 -2.66 -21.30
N GLU A 180 -6.17 -2.65 -22.55
CA GLU A 180 -6.17 -1.47 -23.43
C GLU A 180 -7.58 -0.98 -23.80
N ASP A 181 -8.61 -1.83 -23.68
CA ASP A 181 -10.00 -1.46 -23.93
C ASP A 181 -10.68 -0.86 -22.69
N ASN A 182 -10.11 -1.08 -21.50
CA ASN A 182 -10.66 -0.67 -20.22
C ASN A 182 -10.61 0.86 -20.03
N ALA A 183 -11.73 1.47 -19.66
CA ALA A 183 -11.83 2.92 -19.45
C ALA A 183 -10.94 3.39 -18.30
N ARG A 184 -10.85 2.61 -17.20
CA ARG A 184 -10.01 2.93 -16.04
C ARG A 184 -8.52 2.91 -16.40
N PHE A 185 -8.07 1.93 -17.19
CA PHE A 185 -6.70 1.92 -17.72
C PHE A 185 -6.40 3.19 -18.53
N LYS A 186 -7.29 3.57 -19.45
CA LYS A 186 -7.10 4.76 -20.26
C LYS A 186 -6.99 6.01 -19.38
N SER A 187 -7.93 6.19 -18.46
CA SER A 187 -7.98 7.37 -17.60
C SER A 187 -6.78 7.48 -16.66
N LEU A 188 -6.41 6.40 -15.97
CA LEU A 188 -5.24 6.37 -15.09
C LEU A 188 -3.93 6.59 -15.85
N PHE A 189 -3.78 6.01 -17.04
CA PHE A 189 -2.56 6.16 -17.83
C PHE A 189 -2.50 7.51 -18.56
N ASP A 190 -3.62 8.19 -18.82
CA ASP A 190 -3.61 9.60 -19.21
C ASP A 190 -3.01 10.47 -18.09
N THR A 191 -3.39 10.20 -16.84
CA THR A 191 -2.79 10.86 -15.69
C THR A 191 -1.33 10.46 -15.49
N PHE A 192 -0.96 9.19 -15.68
CA PHE A 192 0.44 8.76 -15.57
C PHE A 192 1.34 9.48 -16.56
N ASP A 193 0.88 9.65 -17.81
CA ASP A 193 1.62 10.41 -18.84
C ASP A 193 1.77 11.88 -18.45
N LEU A 194 0.73 12.47 -17.83
CA LEU A 194 0.83 13.82 -17.28
C LEU A 194 1.86 13.88 -16.14
N LEU A 195 1.84 12.91 -15.21
CA LEU A 195 2.83 12.84 -14.14
C LEU A 195 4.26 12.71 -14.70
N MET A 196 4.47 11.86 -15.71
CA MET A 196 5.79 11.73 -16.37
C MET A 196 6.25 13.05 -16.97
N GLN A 197 5.36 13.84 -17.58
CA GLN A 197 5.70 15.12 -18.18
C GLN A 197 6.22 16.14 -17.17
N TYR A 198 5.65 16.14 -15.94
CA TYR A 198 5.97 17.10 -14.87
C TYR A 198 6.90 16.51 -13.80
N ASN A 199 7.38 15.28 -13.99
CA ASN A 199 8.22 14.55 -13.04
C ASN A 199 9.56 15.27 -12.79
N SER A 200 9.98 15.32 -11.54
CA SER A 200 11.28 15.89 -11.13
C SER A 200 12.46 15.18 -11.82
N ASN A 201 12.33 13.90 -12.10
CA ASN A 201 13.32 13.08 -12.80
C ASN A 201 12.97 12.82 -14.28
N ARG A 202 12.21 13.72 -14.95
CA ARG A 202 11.72 13.49 -16.33
C ARG A 202 12.83 13.26 -17.38
N GLU A 203 14.03 13.77 -17.16
CA GLU A 203 15.17 13.59 -18.08
C GLU A 203 15.76 12.17 -17.98
N ASP A 204 15.76 11.56 -16.79
CA ASP A 204 16.15 10.18 -16.53
C ASP A 204 15.27 9.57 -15.43
N PRO A 205 14.03 9.17 -15.74
CA PRO A 205 13.06 8.76 -14.73
C PRO A 205 13.43 7.43 -14.05
N LEU A 206 14.36 6.65 -14.63
CA LEU A 206 14.85 5.43 -14.02
C LEU A 206 16.02 5.67 -13.03
N ALA A 207 16.49 6.93 -12.90
CA ALA A 207 17.45 7.35 -11.88
C ALA A 207 16.77 7.97 -10.65
N ALA A 208 15.43 7.95 -10.56
CA ALA A 208 14.71 8.45 -9.40
C ALA A 208 15.17 7.73 -8.12
N ASP A 209 15.39 8.51 -7.06
CA ASP A 209 15.80 8.01 -5.75
C ASP A 209 14.69 8.23 -4.72
N TYR A 210 14.28 7.17 -4.05
CA TYR A 210 13.14 7.18 -3.13
C TYR A 210 13.35 8.13 -1.93
N ALA A 211 14.56 8.16 -1.36
CA ALA A 211 14.86 9.03 -0.23
C ALA A 211 14.91 10.51 -0.66
N SER A 212 15.44 10.78 -1.85
CA SER A 212 15.42 12.13 -2.43
C SER A 212 13.99 12.62 -2.70
N ASN A 213 13.12 11.78 -3.27
CA ASN A 213 11.70 12.13 -3.47
C ASN A 213 11.00 12.44 -2.14
N ALA A 214 11.33 11.72 -1.07
CA ALA A 214 10.77 11.96 0.27
C ALA A 214 11.23 13.29 0.85
N ALA A 215 12.53 13.62 0.73
CA ALA A 215 13.11 14.89 1.13
C ALA A 215 12.48 16.06 0.35
N ASP A 216 12.45 15.96 -0.99
CA ASP A 216 11.91 16.99 -1.87
C ASP A 216 10.43 17.31 -1.54
N LEU A 217 9.61 16.29 -1.22
CA LEU A 217 8.24 16.49 -0.79
C LEU A 217 8.17 17.18 0.58
N ALA A 218 8.98 16.73 1.55
CA ALA A 218 8.98 17.28 2.91
C ALA A 218 9.42 18.75 2.92
N GLU A 219 10.46 19.09 2.19
CA GLU A 219 11.04 20.44 2.08
C GLU A 219 10.24 21.35 1.17
N GLY A 220 9.37 20.78 0.32
CA GLY A 220 8.48 21.51 -0.59
C GLY A 220 9.14 21.91 -1.91
N ASP A 221 10.20 21.22 -2.31
CA ASP A 221 10.81 21.37 -3.64
C ASP A 221 9.91 20.77 -4.73
N ILE A 222 9.11 19.76 -4.37
CA ILE A 222 7.98 19.27 -5.16
C ILE A 222 6.67 19.42 -4.38
N ALA A 223 5.56 19.49 -5.10
CA ALA A 223 4.21 19.57 -4.54
C ALA A 223 3.59 18.21 -4.29
N PHE A 224 3.91 17.21 -5.13
CA PHE A 224 3.27 15.91 -5.15
C PHE A 224 4.28 14.77 -5.30
N TRP A 225 3.91 13.59 -4.75
CA TRP A 225 4.63 12.34 -4.92
C TRP A 225 3.64 11.18 -4.99
N PHE A 226 3.67 10.37 -6.07
CA PHE A 226 2.87 9.16 -6.09
C PHE A 226 3.48 8.12 -5.15
N ASN A 227 2.82 7.87 -4.02
CA ASN A 227 3.24 6.93 -2.99
C ASN A 227 2.07 6.61 -2.05
N GLY A 228 2.35 6.03 -0.88
CA GLY A 228 1.39 5.80 0.20
C GLY A 228 1.84 6.35 1.54
N ASN A 229 0.98 6.20 2.56
CA ASN A 229 1.27 6.73 3.91
C ASN A 229 2.51 6.11 4.56
N TRP A 230 3.00 4.97 4.08
CA TRP A 230 4.28 4.38 4.52
C TRP A 230 5.49 5.27 4.21
N GLY A 231 5.41 6.14 3.21
CA GLY A 231 6.45 7.12 2.89
C GLY A 231 6.75 8.09 4.03
N TRP A 232 5.90 8.12 5.08
CA TRP A 232 6.15 8.92 6.27
C TRP A 232 7.46 8.55 6.98
N ALA A 233 7.91 7.33 6.89
CA ALA A 233 9.15 6.89 7.53
C ALA A 233 10.33 7.74 7.06
N GLU A 234 10.48 7.95 5.77
CA GLU A 234 11.54 8.75 5.16
C GLU A 234 11.22 10.26 5.21
N ILE A 235 9.97 10.64 4.93
CA ILE A 235 9.53 12.05 4.98
C ILE A 235 9.79 12.66 6.36
N SER A 236 9.57 11.89 7.44
CA SER A 236 9.71 12.40 8.81
C SER A 236 11.14 12.81 9.19
N GLU A 237 12.15 12.36 8.44
CA GLU A 237 13.55 12.75 8.64
C GLU A 237 13.82 14.21 8.22
N TYR A 238 12.99 14.74 7.29
CA TYR A 238 13.10 16.08 6.71
C TYR A 238 11.91 16.99 7.04
N TYR A 239 10.93 16.44 7.77
CA TYR A 239 9.68 17.12 8.07
C TYR A 239 9.89 18.28 9.06
N GLU A 240 9.40 19.46 8.70
CA GLU A 240 9.34 20.61 9.57
C GLU A 240 7.95 20.77 10.21
N ASP A 241 7.91 21.03 11.51
CA ASP A 241 6.67 21.24 12.24
C ASP A 241 5.83 22.37 11.63
N GLY A 242 4.57 22.07 11.34
CA GLY A 242 3.65 23.01 10.70
C GLY A 242 3.49 22.81 9.20
N THR A 243 4.27 21.93 8.57
CA THR A 243 4.03 21.54 7.17
C THR A 243 2.77 20.70 7.06
N GLU A 244 1.83 21.12 6.22
CA GLU A 244 0.58 20.39 5.96
C GLU A 244 0.77 19.39 4.81
N LEU A 245 0.81 18.10 5.15
CA LEU A 245 0.88 17.01 4.21
C LEU A 245 -0.44 16.22 4.20
N GLY A 246 -0.75 15.59 3.07
CA GLY A 246 -1.90 14.68 2.96
C GLY A 246 -1.77 13.74 1.76
N ILE A 247 -2.80 12.91 1.58
CA ILE A 247 -2.93 12.01 0.42
C ILE A 247 -4.29 12.23 -0.22
N MET A 248 -4.32 12.28 -1.55
CA MET A 248 -5.53 12.37 -2.35
C MET A 248 -5.57 11.24 -3.39
N PRO A 249 -6.75 10.84 -3.88
CA PRO A 249 -6.85 9.91 -5.02
C PRO A 249 -6.05 10.42 -6.22
N VAL A 250 -5.62 9.51 -7.10
CA VAL A 250 -5.02 9.90 -8.38
C VAL A 250 -6.12 10.53 -9.24
N PRO A 251 -6.02 11.83 -9.62
CA PRO A 251 -7.06 12.50 -10.39
C PRO A 251 -7.24 11.87 -11.78
N GLN A 252 -8.48 11.70 -12.19
CA GLN A 252 -8.85 11.05 -13.45
C GLN A 252 -9.98 11.82 -14.13
N ASN A 253 -9.98 11.89 -15.47
CA ASN A 253 -11.05 12.55 -16.23
C ASN A 253 -12.33 11.69 -16.29
N ASP A 254 -12.16 10.36 -16.32
CA ASP A 254 -13.27 9.40 -16.22
C ASP A 254 -13.29 8.84 -14.79
N ALA A 255 -14.26 9.29 -14.01
CA ALA A 255 -14.31 9.06 -12.58
C ALA A 255 -15.58 8.34 -12.14
N ASP A 256 -15.98 7.32 -12.87
CA ASP A 256 -16.96 6.37 -12.38
C ASP A 256 -16.46 5.69 -11.09
N ASN A 257 -17.36 5.14 -10.30
CA ASN A 257 -17.04 4.35 -9.11
C ASN A 257 -16.25 5.10 -8.02
N HIS A 258 -16.52 6.39 -7.83
CA HIS A 258 -15.86 7.20 -6.78
C HIS A 258 -14.34 7.34 -6.90
N ALA A 259 -13.72 7.03 -8.03
CA ALA A 259 -12.27 7.09 -8.20
C ALA A 259 -11.65 8.47 -7.94
N GLN A 260 -12.46 9.54 -7.98
CA GLN A 260 -12.03 10.89 -7.60
C GLN A 260 -12.17 11.20 -6.10
N GLU A 261 -12.71 10.29 -5.31
CA GLU A 261 -13.06 10.52 -3.91
C GLU A 261 -12.48 9.46 -2.96
N TRP A 262 -12.26 8.25 -3.46
CA TRP A 262 -11.79 7.12 -2.68
C TRP A 262 -10.31 6.88 -2.91
N LEU A 263 -9.59 6.55 -1.84
CA LEU A 263 -8.20 6.11 -1.92
C LEU A 263 -8.15 4.60 -2.21
N ALA A 264 -7.15 4.16 -2.92
CA ALA A 264 -6.81 2.75 -2.92
C ALA A 264 -6.12 2.42 -1.59
N GLY A 265 -6.68 1.45 -0.85
CA GLY A 265 -6.14 1.13 0.46
C GLY A 265 -6.74 -0.15 1.06
N SER A 266 -5.93 -0.84 1.83
CA SER A 266 -6.31 -2.10 2.47
C SER A 266 -5.51 -2.35 3.73
N ALA A 267 -5.85 -3.43 4.43
CA ALA A 267 -4.98 -3.94 5.47
C ALA A 267 -3.64 -4.35 4.88
N SER A 268 -2.59 -3.98 5.58
CA SER A 268 -1.21 -4.26 5.22
C SER A 268 -0.45 -4.91 6.37
N LYS A 269 0.70 -5.48 6.03
CA LYS A 269 1.59 -6.13 7.00
C LYS A 269 0.87 -7.17 7.88
N PRO A 270 0.14 -8.13 7.26
CA PRO A 270 -0.50 -9.21 8.01
C PRO A 270 0.54 -10.02 8.79
N ILE A 271 0.17 -10.41 10.02
CA ILE A 271 1.01 -11.23 10.88
C ILE A 271 0.33 -12.58 11.09
N MET A 272 1.00 -13.67 10.73
CA MET A 272 0.55 -15.02 11.05
C MET A 272 1.26 -15.59 12.28
N VAL A 273 0.62 -16.55 12.94
CA VAL A 273 1.21 -17.36 14.01
C VAL A 273 1.59 -18.73 13.45
N ASP A 274 2.85 -19.12 13.59
CA ASP A 274 3.36 -20.38 13.11
C ASP A 274 2.96 -21.56 14.04
N ILE A 275 2.52 -22.67 13.43
CA ILE A 275 2.23 -23.92 14.13
C ILE A 275 3.19 -25.05 13.74
N LYS A 276 4.10 -24.82 12.79
CA LYS A 276 4.96 -25.86 12.23
C LYS A 276 6.26 -26.05 13.02
N ASN A 277 6.90 -24.95 13.39
CA ASN A 277 8.21 -24.98 14.07
C ASN A 277 8.16 -24.49 15.52
N ASN A 278 7.03 -23.97 15.99
CA ASN A 278 6.88 -23.39 17.31
C ASN A 278 5.92 -24.21 18.19
N ASP A 279 6.31 -24.45 19.42
CA ASP A 279 5.52 -25.18 20.41
C ASP A 279 4.34 -24.37 20.94
N GLU A 280 3.45 -25.01 21.71
CA GLU A 280 2.27 -24.36 22.27
C GLU A 280 2.59 -23.18 23.18
N LYS A 281 3.74 -23.19 23.88
CA LYS A 281 4.16 -22.09 24.74
C LYS A 281 4.60 -20.89 23.91
N GLN A 282 5.35 -21.12 22.84
CA GLN A 282 5.76 -20.06 21.92
C GLN A 282 4.54 -19.46 21.18
N GLN A 283 3.62 -20.31 20.73
CA GLN A 283 2.37 -19.85 20.12
C GLN A 283 1.50 -19.05 21.10
N ALA A 284 1.41 -19.48 22.37
CA ALA A 284 0.66 -18.72 23.39
C ALA A 284 1.26 -17.34 23.65
N ALA A 285 2.58 -17.24 23.73
CA ALA A 285 3.27 -15.95 23.88
C ALA A 285 3.06 -15.04 22.64
N ALA A 286 3.06 -15.63 21.45
CA ALA A 286 2.75 -14.91 20.21
C ALA A 286 1.32 -14.35 20.21
N LEU A 287 0.33 -15.15 20.64
CA LEU A 287 -1.05 -14.71 20.75
C LEU A 287 -1.25 -13.63 21.80
N ASP A 288 -0.57 -13.73 22.96
CA ASP A 288 -0.60 -12.72 24.02
C ASP A 288 -0.05 -11.37 23.53
N PHE A 289 1.04 -11.39 22.75
CA PHE A 289 1.59 -10.19 22.13
C PHE A 289 0.59 -9.53 21.16
N LEU A 290 -0.08 -10.31 20.31
CA LEU A 290 -1.08 -9.79 19.37
C LEU A 290 -2.32 -9.26 20.11
N ASP A 291 -2.75 -9.95 21.17
CA ASP A 291 -3.86 -9.50 22.03
C ASP A 291 -3.52 -8.19 22.75
N TRP A 292 -2.30 -8.08 23.27
CA TRP A 292 -1.82 -6.85 23.89
C TRP A 292 -1.84 -5.67 22.91
N LEU A 293 -1.37 -5.88 21.65
CA LEU A 293 -1.38 -4.84 20.62
C LEU A 293 -2.80 -4.35 20.31
N ALA A 294 -3.77 -5.26 20.20
CA ALA A 294 -5.12 -4.93 19.75
C ALA A 294 -6.06 -4.45 20.87
N ASN A 295 -5.87 -4.91 22.12
CA ASN A 295 -6.86 -4.77 23.18
C ASN A 295 -6.40 -3.98 24.39
N THR A 296 -5.12 -3.61 24.49
CA THR A 296 -4.64 -2.80 25.62
C THR A 296 -4.37 -1.37 25.17
N LYS A 297 -4.56 -0.42 26.10
CA LYS A 297 -4.27 0.98 25.83
C LYS A 297 -2.81 1.20 25.47
N GLU A 298 -1.91 0.56 26.20
CA GLU A 298 -0.45 0.65 25.98
C GLU A 298 -0.07 0.12 24.60
N GLY A 299 -0.59 -1.05 24.20
CA GLY A 299 -0.37 -1.63 22.88
C GLY A 299 -0.92 -0.75 21.77
N ASN A 300 -2.11 -0.19 21.94
CA ASN A 300 -2.72 0.73 20.96
C ASN A 300 -1.89 2.01 20.80
N GLN A 301 -1.42 2.60 21.89
CA GLN A 301 -0.54 3.78 21.85
C GLN A 301 0.79 3.46 21.14
N VAL A 302 1.35 2.29 21.36
CA VAL A 302 2.58 1.89 20.66
C VAL A 302 2.35 1.81 19.15
N LEU A 303 1.26 1.20 18.72
CA LEU A 303 0.94 1.12 17.28
C LEU A 303 0.80 2.50 16.63
N VAL A 304 0.06 3.39 17.26
CA VAL A 304 -0.28 4.70 16.67
C VAL A 304 0.82 5.73 16.88
N GLU A 305 1.33 5.89 18.12
CA GLU A 305 2.22 6.98 18.46
C GLU A 305 3.70 6.65 18.16
N LYS A 306 4.12 5.40 18.41
CA LYS A 306 5.54 5.00 18.22
C LYS A 306 5.81 4.37 16.86
N CYS A 307 4.85 3.61 16.34
CA CYS A 307 5.00 2.97 15.04
C CYS A 307 4.37 3.79 13.89
N SER A 308 3.65 4.87 14.20
CA SER A 308 2.94 5.72 13.22
C SER A 308 2.00 4.93 12.31
N LEU A 309 1.40 3.84 12.81
CA LEU A 309 0.51 2.97 12.06
C LEU A 309 -0.96 3.39 12.22
N ILE A 310 -1.77 3.10 11.22
CA ILE A 310 -3.22 3.24 11.26
C ILE A 310 -3.78 1.85 11.64
N PRO A 311 -4.32 1.64 12.85
CA PRO A 311 -4.76 0.32 13.26
C PRO A 311 -5.95 -0.18 12.43
N ALA A 312 -5.96 -1.48 12.11
CA ALA A 312 -7.06 -2.13 11.42
C ALA A 312 -8.20 -2.57 12.38
N PHE A 313 -8.23 -2.06 13.61
CA PHE A 313 -9.15 -2.49 14.66
C PHE A 313 -10.09 -1.37 15.08
N SER A 314 -11.39 -1.62 15.01
CA SER A 314 -12.46 -0.65 15.32
C SER A 314 -12.55 -0.24 16.79
N ASN A 315 -11.99 -1.02 17.71
CA ASN A 315 -11.90 -0.70 19.12
C ASN A 315 -10.76 0.29 19.46
N ILE A 316 -9.77 0.46 18.60
CA ILE A 316 -8.68 1.42 18.76
C ILE A 316 -9.18 2.80 18.36
N LYS A 317 -9.09 3.77 19.27
CA LYS A 317 -9.62 5.14 19.07
C LYS A 317 -8.53 6.20 18.94
N GLU A 318 -7.29 5.79 19.05
CA GLU A 318 -6.13 6.63 18.88
C GLU A 318 -6.12 7.22 17.46
N GLN A 319 -5.84 8.53 17.39
CA GLN A 319 -5.81 9.25 16.11
C GLN A 319 -4.42 9.22 15.51
N ALA A 320 -4.35 9.02 14.20
CA ALA A 320 -3.11 9.12 13.45
C ALA A 320 -2.39 10.45 13.72
N THR A 321 -1.06 10.41 13.80
CA THR A 321 -0.25 11.53 14.24
C THR A 321 0.18 12.47 13.12
N ASN A 322 0.42 11.94 11.92
CA ASN A 322 0.86 12.71 10.75
C ASN A 322 -0.25 12.91 9.71
N GLY A 323 -0.07 13.87 8.82
CA GLY A 323 -1.10 14.27 7.83
C GLY A 323 -1.44 13.16 6.83
N LEU A 324 -0.44 12.36 6.40
CA LEU A 324 -0.66 11.25 5.46
C LEU A 324 -1.54 10.17 6.10
N ALA A 325 -1.19 9.75 7.32
CA ALA A 325 -1.94 8.75 8.05
C ALA A 325 -3.36 9.26 8.42
N LYS A 326 -3.53 10.56 8.72
CA LYS A 326 -4.85 11.16 8.95
C LYS A 326 -5.76 11.07 7.73
N SER A 327 -5.23 11.35 6.53
CA SER A 327 -6.00 11.24 5.29
C SER A 327 -6.52 9.83 5.06
N VAL A 328 -5.66 8.80 5.24
CA VAL A 328 -6.05 7.39 5.10
C VAL A 328 -7.02 6.96 6.21
N GLN A 329 -6.76 7.35 7.47
CA GLN A 329 -7.65 7.01 8.58
C GLN A 329 -9.05 7.62 8.39
N GLN A 330 -9.12 8.85 7.89
CA GLN A 330 -10.39 9.48 7.57
C GLN A 330 -11.12 8.73 6.45
N ALA A 331 -10.43 8.41 5.34
CA ALA A 331 -11.01 7.65 4.24
C ALA A 331 -11.52 6.27 4.71
N ALA A 332 -10.73 5.56 5.54
CA ALA A 332 -11.13 4.27 6.13
C ALA A 332 -12.37 4.39 7.01
N ASN A 333 -12.43 5.41 7.89
CA ASN A 333 -13.55 5.64 8.79
C ASN A 333 -14.85 6.02 8.05
N GLU A 334 -14.74 6.64 6.89
CA GLU A 334 -15.85 7.04 6.03
C GLU A 334 -16.23 5.96 5.00
N GLY A 335 -15.53 4.82 5.00
CA GLY A 335 -15.75 3.74 4.03
C GLY A 335 -15.35 4.11 2.61
N ARG A 336 -14.39 5.02 2.43
CA ARG A 336 -13.91 5.53 1.15
C ARG A 336 -12.54 4.96 0.77
N LEU A 337 -12.41 3.62 0.86
CA LEU A 337 -11.24 2.89 0.39
C LEU A 337 -11.65 1.86 -0.66
N PHE A 338 -11.01 1.86 -1.81
CA PHE A 338 -11.03 0.73 -2.72
C PHE A 338 -10.22 -0.42 -2.11
N PRO A 339 -10.80 -1.62 -1.99
CA PRO A 339 -10.12 -2.73 -1.36
C PRO A 339 -9.00 -3.29 -2.26
N GLY A 340 -7.85 -3.57 -1.67
CA GLY A 340 -6.74 -4.22 -2.37
C GLY A 340 -7.06 -5.66 -2.73
N ILE A 341 -6.75 -6.06 -3.95
CA ILE A 341 -6.88 -7.45 -4.43
C ILE A 341 -5.87 -8.35 -3.73
N ILE A 342 -6.28 -9.55 -3.36
CA ILE A 342 -5.45 -10.52 -2.64
C ILE A 342 -4.81 -11.55 -3.59
N ASP A 343 -5.52 -11.93 -4.64
CA ASP A 343 -5.19 -13.08 -5.49
C ASP A 343 -4.26 -12.73 -6.68
N TYR A 344 -3.28 -11.85 -6.46
CA TYR A 344 -2.24 -11.64 -7.47
C TYR A 344 -1.30 -12.84 -7.58
N PRO A 345 -0.87 -13.21 -8.82
CA PRO A 345 0.25 -14.14 -8.99
C PRO A 345 1.52 -13.61 -8.28
N GLY A 346 2.31 -14.53 -7.71
CA GLY A 346 3.49 -14.15 -6.92
C GLY A 346 4.58 -13.39 -7.67
N ASP A 347 4.57 -13.43 -9.00
CA ASP A 347 5.50 -12.69 -9.87
C ASP A 347 4.88 -11.44 -10.52
N HIS A 348 3.63 -11.07 -10.14
CA HIS A 348 2.90 -9.97 -10.74
C HIS A 348 3.70 -8.67 -10.73
N TRP A 349 4.12 -8.23 -9.56
CA TRP A 349 4.79 -6.93 -9.48
C TRP A 349 6.18 -6.92 -10.12
N SER A 350 6.97 -8.00 -9.97
CA SER A 350 8.32 -8.04 -10.54
C SER A 350 8.30 -8.13 -12.07
N THR A 351 7.36 -8.92 -12.62
CA THR A 351 7.23 -9.07 -14.08
C THR A 351 6.64 -7.80 -14.71
N LEU A 352 5.51 -7.32 -14.20
CA LEU A 352 4.86 -6.13 -14.73
C LEU A 352 5.58 -4.83 -14.31
N GLY A 353 6.32 -4.84 -13.20
CA GLY A 353 7.20 -3.75 -12.82
C GLY A 353 8.29 -3.49 -13.83
N ALA A 354 8.94 -4.55 -14.32
CA ALA A 354 9.91 -4.42 -15.41
C ALA A 354 9.27 -3.86 -16.69
N THR A 355 8.03 -4.23 -17.00
CA THR A 355 7.28 -3.67 -18.13
C THR A 355 6.94 -2.20 -17.90
N MET A 356 6.48 -1.84 -16.72
CA MET A 356 6.21 -0.45 -16.33
C MET A 356 7.47 0.42 -16.34
N GLN A 357 8.62 -0.12 -15.94
CA GLN A 357 9.91 0.58 -16.04
C GLN A 357 10.30 0.87 -17.50
N LYS A 358 10.03 -0.05 -18.43
CA LYS A 358 10.22 0.23 -19.87
C LYS A 358 9.33 1.39 -20.32
N TYR A 359 8.07 1.43 -19.86
CA TYR A 359 7.14 2.49 -20.19
C TYR A 359 7.58 3.83 -19.58
N LEU A 360 7.90 3.86 -18.29
CA LEU A 360 8.43 5.03 -17.59
C LEU A 360 9.69 5.59 -18.28
N GLY A 361 10.59 4.70 -18.72
CA GLY A 361 11.83 5.04 -19.44
C GLY A 361 11.63 5.31 -20.94
N GLY A 362 10.38 5.37 -21.45
CA GLY A 362 10.08 5.67 -22.85
C GLY A 362 10.57 4.62 -23.85
N LYS A 363 10.80 3.37 -23.43
CA LYS A 363 11.26 2.28 -24.29
C LYS A 363 10.12 1.56 -25.02
N ILE A 364 8.91 1.63 -24.51
CA ILE A 364 7.67 1.15 -25.10
C ILE A 364 6.61 2.23 -25.00
N ASP A 365 5.66 2.23 -25.91
CA ASP A 365 4.47 3.07 -25.86
C ASP A 365 3.34 2.40 -25.06
N ARG A 366 2.22 3.13 -24.89
CA ARG A 366 1.04 2.64 -24.13
C ARG A 366 0.40 1.40 -24.77
N ALA A 367 0.38 1.33 -26.10
CA ALA A 367 -0.19 0.18 -26.81
C ALA A 367 0.66 -1.08 -26.60
N GLU A 368 1.98 -0.95 -26.58
CA GLU A 368 2.87 -2.07 -26.27
C GLU A 368 2.80 -2.46 -24.78
N LEU A 369 2.68 -1.48 -23.88
CA LEU A 369 2.43 -1.73 -22.47
C LEU A 369 1.16 -2.57 -22.28
N GLY A 370 0.03 -2.19 -22.89
CA GLY A 370 -1.22 -2.94 -22.81
C GLY A 370 -1.08 -4.37 -23.31
N LYS A 371 -0.39 -4.58 -24.45
CA LYS A 371 -0.12 -5.93 -24.98
C LYS A 371 0.76 -6.78 -24.04
N GLU A 372 1.81 -6.21 -23.46
CA GLU A 372 2.66 -6.93 -22.50
C GLU A 372 1.86 -7.33 -21.25
N ILE A 373 0.97 -6.46 -20.74
CA ILE A 373 0.08 -6.75 -19.61
C ILE A 373 -0.92 -7.87 -19.97
N ASP A 374 -1.60 -7.77 -21.12
CA ASP A 374 -2.51 -8.83 -21.59
C ASP A 374 -1.79 -10.17 -21.77
N ALA A 375 -0.58 -10.13 -22.35
CA ALA A 375 0.24 -11.33 -22.55
C ALA A 375 0.72 -11.94 -21.21
N TYR A 376 0.89 -11.15 -20.17
CA TYR A 376 1.17 -11.62 -18.83
C TYR A 376 -0.06 -12.36 -18.25
N TRP A 377 -1.22 -11.71 -18.26
CA TRP A 377 -2.45 -12.28 -17.70
C TRP A 377 -2.88 -13.56 -18.42
N ALA A 378 -2.77 -13.62 -19.74
CA ALA A 378 -3.10 -14.81 -20.55
C ALA A 378 -2.29 -16.08 -20.19
N LYS A 379 -1.19 -15.94 -19.44
CA LYS A 379 -0.37 -17.07 -18.96
C LYS A 379 -0.76 -17.51 -17.55
N GLN A 380 -1.54 -16.69 -16.84
CA GLN A 380 -1.88 -16.97 -15.45
C GLN A 380 -3.02 -17.98 -15.34
N LYS A 381 -2.91 -18.83 -14.32
CA LYS A 381 -3.97 -19.76 -13.93
C LYS A 381 -4.42 -19.35 -12.53
N LEU A 382 -5.49 -18.56 -12.48
CA LEU A 382 -6.07 -18.17 -11.22
C LEU A 382 -6.99 -19.29 -10.71
N GLU A 383 -6.85 -19.66 -9.42
CA GLU A 383 -7.76 -20.59 -8.78
C GLU A 383 -9.19 -20.02 -8.81
N PRO A 384 -10.23 -20.86 -8.89
CA PRO A 384 -11.60 -20.39 -8.83
C PRO A 384 -11.84 -19.57 -7.55
N TRP A 385 -12.57 -18.49 -7.68
CA TRP A 385 -13.07 -17.73 -6.54
C TRP A 385 -14.12 -18.61 -5.81
N ASN A 386 -13.87 -18.95 -4.54
CA ASN A 386 -14.79 -19.70 -3.68
C ASN A 386 -15.45 -18.80 -2.65
#